data_4d175beb820d7109c7b64ac6c97c89d8
#
_entry.id   4d175beb820d7109c7b64ac6c97c89d8
#
_cell.length_a   1.000
_cell.length_b   1.000
_cell.length_c   1.000
_cell.angle_alpha   90.00
_cell.angle_beta   90.00
_cell.angle_gamma   90.00
#
_symmetry.space_group_name_H-M   'P 1'
#
loop_
_entity.id
_entity.type
_entity.pdbx_description
1 polymer ?
#
loop_
_entity_poly.entity_id
_entity_poly.type
_entity_poly.pdbx_seq_one_letter_code
_entity_poly.pdbx_strand_id
1 'polypeptide(L)'
;KKVYHTKFKSDEGSKSIKDKTRRVFEYEGYCEEKTGRCHGTGKMTQVVIDNKTGKNITTPTKQEGEWINGSFWRGMYTVSPTIKYSGNFKLCGPDEELHGDGIELYYKNPNKTSVNDKTIGSVSGTFKEGRLIKGEVTNAFEIKYTQNKYIKHIHYESYKLSKKKAYEAIWKGKIFYKDGDLYEGEISWDVPDGKGTYYTLATGGVKSGKWINGEYQWT
;
A
#
# COMPACT_ATOMS: atom_id res chain seq x y z
N LYS A 1 -30.94 -11.28 6.08
CA LYS A 1 -31.08 -10.11 5.21
C LYS A 1 -31.35 -10.57 3.79
N LYS A 2 -32.34 -9.95 3.13
CA LYS A 2 -32.57 -10.20 1.71
C LYS A 2 -31.59 -9.33 0.90
N VAL A 3 -30.97 -9.91 -0.11
CA VAL A 3 -30.02 -9.26 -1.01
C VAL A 3 -30.42 -9.49 -2.45
N TYR A 4 -30.06 -8.57 -3.33
CA TYR A 4 -30.26 -8.68 -4.77
C TYR A 4 -28.96 -8.36 -5.50
N HIS A 5 -28.76 -8.97 -6.67
CA HIS A 5 -27.60 -8.68 -7.51
C HIS A 5 -27.85 -7.43 -8.33
N THR A 6 -26.87 -6.54 -8.38
CA THR A 6 -26.96 -5.28 -9.12
C THR A 6 -25.61 -4.85 -9.69
N LYS A 7 -25.69 -3.93 -10.65
CA LYS A 7 -24.55 -3.19 -11.17
C LYS A 7 -24.90 -1.72 -11.20
N PHE A 8 -24.05 -0.89 -10.61
CA PHE A 8 -24.27 0.56 -10.62
C PHE A 8 -22.93 1.31 -10.74
N LYS A 9 -23.08 2.58 -11.16
CA LYS A 9 -21.99 3.55 -11.19
C LYS A 9 -22.38 4.74 -10.34
N SER A 10 -21.48 5.17 -9.50
CA SER A 10 -21.67 6.31 -8.60
C SER A 10 -20.49 7.27 -8.75
N ASP A 11 -20.81 8.55 -8.76
CA ASP A 11 -19.84 9.63 -8.74
C ASP A 11 -19.83 10.27 -7.35
N GLU A 12 -18.70 10.26 -6.66
CA GLU A 12 -18.52 11.01 -5.42
C GLU A 12 -17.61 12.23 -5.67
N GLY A 13 -18.08 13.37 -5.24
CA GLY A 13 -17.43 14.64 -5.42
C GLY A 13 -18.28 15.62 -6.22
N SER A 14 -18.00 16.89 -6.03
CA SER A 14 -18.70 17.95 -6.73
C SER A 14 -18.34 17.91 -8.23
N LYS A 15 -19.36 17.96 -9.09
CA LYS A 15 -19.17 18.23 -10.53
C LYS A 15 -18.79 19.70 -10.79
N SER A 16 -18.58 20.49 -9.74
CA SER A 16 -18.17 21.89 -9.84
C SER A 16 -16.80 21.99 -10.52
N ILE A 17 -16.67 22.89 -11.46
CA ILE A 17 -15.39 23.22 -12.11
C ILE A 17 -14.32 23.70 -11.10
N LYS A 18 -14.74 24.10 -9.89
CA LYS A 18 -13.84 24.47 -8.79
C LYS A 18 -13.12 23.26 -8.19
N ASP A 19 -13.74 22.09 -8.22
CA ASP A 19 -13.10 20.84 -7.76
C ASP A 19 -12.37 20.22 -8.94
N LYS A 20 -11.06 20.15 -8.84
CA LYS A 20 -10.19 19.65 -9.94
C LYS A 20 -10.44 18.19 -10.28
N THR A 21 -10.96 17.40 -9.34
CA THR A 21 -11.09 15.95 -9.47
C THR A 21 -12.37 15.41 -8.83
N ARG A 22 -12.85 14.27 -9.31
CA ARG A 22 -13.92 13.49 -8.67
C ARG A 22 -13.55 12.00 -8.63
N ARG A 23 -14.12 11.25 -7.68
CA ARG A 23 -14.02 9.79 -7.60
C ARG A 23 -15.22 9.16 -8.31
N VAL A 24 -14.97 8.16 -9.13
CA VAL A 24 -16.00 7.38 -9.80
C VAL A 24 -15.86 5.93 -9.37
N PHE A 25 -16.96 5.35 -8.92
CA PHE A 25 -17.06 3.97 -8.48
C PHE A 25 -17.96 3.19 -9.43
N GLU A 26 -17.54 2.01 -9.82
CA GLU A 26 -18.36 1.01 -10.50
C GLU A 26 -18.42 -0.23 -9.62
N TYR A 27 -19.63 -0.63 -9.23
CA TYR A 27 -19.87 -1.81 -8.40
C TYR A 27 -20.71 -2.82 -9.16
N GLU A 28 -20.37 -4.09 -9.03
CA GLU A 28 -21.14 -5.23 -9.51
C GLU A 28 -21.14 -6.31 -8.42
N GLY A 29 -22.33 -6.64 -7.89
CA GLY A 29 -22.46 -7.61 -6.80
C GLY A 29 -23.79 -7.51 -6.08
N TYR A 30 -23.82 -8.02 -4.85
CA TYR A 30 -25.03 -8.07 -4.05
C TYR A 30 -25.20 -6.82 -3.18
N CYS A 31 -26.43 -6.33 -3.09
CA CYS A 31 -26.83 -5.24 -2.20
C CYS A 31 -28.00 -5.64 -1.32
N GLU A 32 -28.10 -5.06 -0.13
CA GLU A 32 -29.23 -5.26 0.79
C GLU A 32 -30.48 -4.55 0.26
N GLU A 33 -31.63 -5.26 0.17
CA GLU A 33 -32.87 -4.71 -0.41
C GLU A 33 -33.37 -3.45 0.30
N LYS A 34 -33.24 -3.39 1.63
CA LYS A 34 -33.76 -2.26 2.41
C LYS A 34 -32.95 -0.98 2.29
N THR A 35 -31.64 -1.08 2.13
CA THR A 35 -30.73 0.06 2.21
C THR A 35 -30.00 0.38 0.91
N GLY A 36 -30.01 -0.54 -0.06
CA GLY A 36 -29.24 -0.46 -1.29
C GLY A 36 -27.71 -0.56 -1.07
N ARG A 37 -27.27 -0.81 0.15
CA ARG A 37 -25.82 -0.90 0.46
C ARG A 37 -25.23 -2.22 -0.02
N CYS A 38 -24.00 -2.19 -0.52
CA CYS A 38 -23.25 -3.39 -0.87
C CYS A 38 -23.22 -4.38 0.30
N HIS A 39 -23.62 -5.63 0.08
CA HIS A 39 -23.71 -6.65 1.12
C HIS A 39 -23.65 -8.05 0.52
N GLY A 40 -22.65 -8.85 0.88
CA GLY A 40 -22.35 -10.12 0.23
C GLY A 40 -21.19 -9.98 -0.76
N THR A 41 -21.10 -10.87 -1.73
CA THR A 41 -20.00 -10.86 -2.71
C THR A 41 -20.18 -9.79 -3.77
N GLY A 42 -19.08 -9.15 -4.15
CA GLY A 42 -19.10 -8.11 -5.19
C GLY A 42 -17.71 -7.68 -5.62
N LYS A 43 -17.70 -6.86 -6.67
CA LYS A 43 -16.51 -6.24 -7.24
C LYS A 43 -16.72 -4.75 -7.32
N MET A 44 -15.76 -3.96 -6.87
CA MET A 44 -15.76 -2.52 -7.02
C MET A 44 -14.50 -2.07 -7.73
N THR A 45 -14.66 -1.15 -8.66
CA THR A 45 -13.55 -0.43 -9.29
C THR A 45 -13.69 1.04 -9.00
N GLN A 46 -12.62 1.68 -8.53
CA GLN A 46 -12.59 3.11 -8.28
C GLN A 46 -11.53 3.77 -9.15
N VAL A 47 -11.87 4.91 -9.73
CA VAL A 47 -10.96 5.77 -10.48
C VAL A 47 -11.10 7.22 -10.01
N VAL A 48 -10.03 7.99 -10.11
CA VAL A 48 -10.07 9.44 -9.95
C VAL A 48 -10.01 10.08 -11.33
N ILE A 49 -10.97 10.94 -11.62
CA ILE A 49 -11.14 11.60 -12.92
C ILE A 49 -10.85 13.09 -12.78
N ASP A 50 -10.11 13.64 -13.73
CA ASP A 50 -9.95 15.08 -13.89
C ASP A 50 -11.24 15.69 -14.43
N ASN A 51 -11.81 16.64 -13.70
CA ASN A 51 -13.10 17.25 -14.06
C ASN A 51 -13.07 18.08 -15.34
N LYS A 52 -11.91 18.61 -15.69
CA LYS A 52 -11.74 19.44 -16.89
C LYS A 52 -11.61 18.61 -18.15
N THR A 53 -10.88 17.50 -18.07
CA THR A 53 -10.56 16.69 -19.26
C THR A 53 -11.39 15.40 -19.36
N GLY A 54 -12.05 14.98 -18.27
CA GLY A 54 -12.77 13.71 -18.19
C GLY A 54 -11.86 12.47 -18.17
N LYS A 55 -10.54 12.66 -18.12
CA LYS A 55 -9.57 11.55 -18.14
C LYS A 55 -9.28 11.00 -16.75
N ASN A 56 -8.98 9.71 -16.69
CA ASN A 56 -8.46 9.09 -15.46
C ASN A 56 -7.08 9.65 -15.15
N ILE A 57 -6.88 10.11 -13.90
CA ILE A 57 -5.60 10.61 -13.40
C ILE A 57 -4.89 9.62 -12.49
N THR A 58 -5.58 8.57 -12.06
CA THR A 58 -5.00 7.47 -11.29
C THR A 58 -5.23 6.14 -11.98
N THR A 59 -4.37 5.17 -11.71
CA THR A 59 -4.65 3.77 -12.02
C THR A 59 -5.87 3.32 -11.22
N PRO A 60 -6.82 2.60 -11.83
CA PRO A 60 -7.97 2.09 -11.11
C PRO A 60 -7.57 1.17 -9.95
N THR A 61 -8.13 1.43 -8.77
CA THR A 61 -8.08 0.47 -7.67
C THR A 61 -9.24 -0.51 -7.81
N LYS A 62 -9.09 -1.74 -7.33
CA LYS A 62 -10.12 -2.78 -7.43
C LYS A 62 -10.26 -3.53 -6.11
N GLN A 63 -11.48 -3.74 -5.68
CA GLN A 63 -11.85 -4.55 -4.53
C GLN A 63 -12.74 -5.70 -5.01
N GLU A 64 -12.39 -6.93 -4.69
CA GLU A 64 -13.14 -8.13 -5.08
C GLU A 64 -13.27 -9.05 -3.87
N GLY A 65 -14.49 -9.28 -3.41
CA GLY A 65 -14.73 -10.09 -2.21
C GLY A 65 -16.05 -9.81 -1.52
N GLU A 66 -16.04 -9.82 -0.21
CA GLU A 66 -17.22 -9.71 0.64
C GLU A 66 -17.41 -8.28 1.17
N TRP A 67 -18.66 -7.84 1.19
CA TRP A 67 -19.09 -6.52 1.64
C TRP A 67 -20.09 -6.65 2.77
N ILE A 68 -20.01 -5.78 3.77
CA ILE A 68 -20.94 -5.70 4.88
C ILE A 68 -21.36 -4.25 5.08
N ASN A 69 -22.67 -3.98 4.91
CA ASN A 69 -23.27 -2.66 5.12
C ASN A 69 -22.59 -1.52 4.34
N GLY A 70 -22.13 -1.80 3.12
CA GLY A 70 -21.46 -0.84 2.25
C GLY A 70 -19.95 -0.78 2.38
N SER A 71 -19.35 -1.45 3.36
CA SER A 71 -17.89 -1.49 3.55
C SER A 71 -17.29 -2.80 3.03
N PHE A 72 -16.13 -2.74 2.42
CA PHE A 72 -15.35 -3.90 2.03
C PHE A 72 -14.82 -4.61 3.28
N TRP A 73 -15.16 -5.89 3.42
CA TRP A 73 -14.87 -6.65 4.62
C TRP A 73 -13.72 -7.63 4.47
N ARG A 74 -13.74 -8.41 3.38
CA ARG A 74 -12.75 -9.45 3.14
C ARG A 74 -12.60 -9.72 1.65
N GLY A 75 -11.37 -9.94 1.19
CA GLY A 75 -11.10 -10.29 -0.20
C GLY A 75 -9.76 -9.79 -0.70
N MET A 76 -9.70 -9.47 -1.98
CA MET A 76 -8.54 -8.93 -2.66
C MET A 76 -8.74 -7.44 -2.96
N TYR A 77 -7.80 -6.61 -2.53
CA TYR A 77 -7.74 -5.19 -2.86
C TYR A 77 -6.49 -4.90 -3.70
N THR A 78 -6.67 -4.59 -4.96
CA THR A 78 -5.62 -4.14 -5.87
C THR A 78 -5.47 -2.63 -5.74
N VAL A 79 -4.44 -2.19 -5.02
CA VAL A 79 -4.15 -0.76 -4.78
C VAL A 79 -3.46 -0.14 -6.00
N SER A 80 -2.57 -0.90 -6.61
CA SER A 80 -1.84 -0.51 -7.83
C SER A 80 -1.52 -1.76 -8.65
N PRO A 81 -1.00 -1.62 -9.88
CA PRO A 81 -0.57 -2.77 -10.67
C PRO A 81 0.51 -3.63 -10.00
N THR A 82 1.24 -3.06 -9.05
CA THR A 82 2.35 -3.72 -8.36
C THR A 82 2.06 -4.09 -6.92
N ILE A 83 0.93 -3.67 -6.34
CA ILE A 83 0.61 -3.89 -4.93
C ILE A 83 -0.82 -4.40 -4.81
N LYS A 84 -0.98 -5.55 -4.15
CA LYS A 84 -2.29 -6.11 -3.79
C LYS A 84 -2.30 -6.50 -2.32
N TYR A 85 -3.45 -6.31 -1.69
CA TYR A 85 -3.74 -6.78 -0.34
C TYR A 85 -4.79 -7.88 -0.40
N SER A 86 -4.64 -8.92 0.40
CA SER A 86 -5.62 -9.97 0.55
C SER A 86 -5.83 -10.27 2.03
N GLY A 87 -7.07 -10.32 2.46
CA GLY A 87 -7.39 -10.59 3.87
C GLY A 87 -8.65 -9.89 4.33
N ASN A 88 -8.69 -9.56 5.61
CA ASN A 88 -9.77 -8.81 6.23
C ASN A 88 -9.45 -7.31 6.22
N PHE A 89 -10.48 -6.50 6.07
CA PHE A 89 -10.38 -5.04 6.00
C PHE A 89 -11.29 -4.39 7.04
N LYS A 90 -10.92 -3.21 7.45
CA LYS A 90 -11.73 -2.35 8.31
C LYS A 90 -11.62 -0.92 7.80
N LEU A 91 -12.73 -0.21 7.81
CA LEU A 91 -12.74 1.21 7.52
C LEU A 91 -12.01 1.96 8.64
N CYS A 92 -10.88 2.58 8.30
CA CYS A 92 -10.05 3.36 9.19
C CYS A 92 -9.90 4.77 8.60
N GLY A 93 -10.71 5.73 9.10
CA GLY A 93 -10.78 7.06 8.48
C GLY A 93 -11.45 7.02 7.10
N PRO A 94 -10.88 7.66 6.07
CA PRO A 94 -11.45 7.69 4.73
C PRO A 94 -11.17 6.42 3.89
N ASP A 95 -10.26 5.56 4.34
CA ASP A 95 -9.78 4.41 3.58
C ASP A 95 -10.03 3.10 4.34
N GLU A 96 -10.16 2.01 3.57
CA GLU A 96 -10.24 0.65 4.09
C GLU A 96 -8.83 0.06 4.17
N GLU A 97 -8.45 -0.39 5.35
CA GLU A 97 -7.13 -0.90 5.65
C GLU A 97 -7.18 -2.37 6.09
N LEU A 98 -6.10 -3.12 5.85
CA LEU A 98 -5.96 -4.48 6.37
C LEU A 98 -6.11 -4.50 7.89
N HIS A 99 -6.96 -5.43 8.39
CA HIS A 99 -7.24 -5.60 9.81
C HIS A 99 -7.52 -7.08 10.14
N GLY A 100 -6.76 -7.67 11.05
CA GLY A 100 -6.75 -9.10 11.27
C GLY A 100 -5.77 -9.81 10.34
N ASP A 101 -6.01 -11.07 10.03
CA ASP A 101 -5.09 -11.85 9.20
C ASP A 101 -5.16 -11.43 7.73
N GLY A 102 -4.00 -11.24 7.12
CA GLY A 102 -3.89 -10.79 5.75
C GLY A 102 -2.49 -10.95 5.17
N ILE A 103 -2.38 -10.60 3.90
CA ILE A 103 -1.13 -10.62 3.14
C ILE A 103 -1.06 -9.43 2.20
N GLU A 104 0.09 -8.78 2.15
CA GLU A 104 0.45 -7.80 1.15
C GLU A 104 1.33 -8.49 0.10
N LEU A 105 0.98 -8.34 -1.18
CA LEU A 105 1.66 -8.95 -2.31
C LEU A 105 2.27 -7.86 -3.19
N TYR A 106 3.54 -8.04 -3.55
CA TYR A 106 4.30 -7.13 -4.39
C TYR A 106 4.71 -7.80 -5.70
N TYR A 107 4.48 -7.13 -6.83
CA TYR A 107 4.72 -7.64 -8.18
C TYR A 107 5.75 -6.79 -8.92
N LYS A 108 6.60 -7.43 -9.72
CA LYS A 108 7.68 -6.74 -10.46
C LYS A 108 7.18 -5.91 -11.65
N ASN A 109 6.15 -6.37 -12.33
CA ASN A 109 5.71 -5.77 -13.60
C ASN A 109 4.28 -5.21 -13.49
N PRO A 110 4.10 -3.88 -13.64
CA PRO A 110 2.79 -3.24 -13.55
C PRO A 110 1.83 -3.64 -14.69
N ASN A 111 2.37 -4.13 -15.82
CA ASN A 111 1.56 -4.43 -17.01
C ASN A 111 1.17 -5.91 -17.13
N LYS A 112 1.67 -6.77 -16.23
CA LYS A 112 1.34 -8.18 -16.21
C LYS A 112 0.62 -8.52 -14.91
N THR A 113 -0.69 -8.53 -14.96
CA THR A 113 -1.58 -8.91 -13.84
C THR A 113 -2.10 -10.33 -13.99
N SER A 114 -1.37 -11.19 -14.65
CA SER A 114 -1.70 -12.62 -14.76
C SER A 114 -1.54 -13.29 -13.40
N VAL A 115 -2.42 -14.24 -13.12
CA VAL A 115 -2.37 -15.08 -11.90
C VAL A 115 -1.05 -15.85 -11.76
N ASN A 116 -0.28 -15.95 -12.86
CA ASN A 116 1.02 -16.62 -12.95
C ASN A 116 2.22 -15.67 -12.76
N ASP A 117 2.00 -14.38 -12.53
CA ASP A 117 3.11 -13.46 -12.28
C ASP A 117 3.69 -13.74 -10.89
N LYS A 118 4.97 -14.08 -10.86
CA LYS A 118 5.69 -14.30 -9.60
C LYS A 118 5.69 -13.01 -8.78
N THR A 119 5.19 -13.09 -7.57
CA THR A 119 5.40 -12.05 -6.57
C THR A 119 6.90 -11.88 -6.33
N ILE A 120 7.37 -10.65 -6.23
CA ILE A 120 8.76 -10.35 -5.85
C ILE A 120 8.93 -10.34 -4.34
N GLY A 121 7.83 -10.21 -3.61
CA GLY A 121 7.82 -10.27 -2.16
C GLY A 121 6.41 -10.27 -1.61
N SER A 122 6.29 -10.68 -0.36
CA SER A 122 5.04 -10.63 0.38
C SER A 122 5.29 -10.37 1.86
N VAL A 123 4.33 -9.75 2.50
CA VAL A 123 4.25 -9.55 3.94
C VAL A 123 2.97 -10.21 4.42
N SER A 124 3.07 -11.26 5.21
CA SER A 124 1.90 -12.01 5.70
C SER A 124 1.84 -11.96 7.23
N GLY A 125 0.63 -11.87 7.76
CA GLY A 125 0.45 -11.88 9.21
C GLY A 125 -0.81 -11.22 9.68
N THR A 126 -0.81 -10.79 10.94
CA THR A 126 -1.92 -10.07 11.56
C THR A 126 -1.67 -8.57 11.48
N PHE A 127 -2.64 -7.85 10.92
CA PHE A 127 -2.60 -6.41 10.71
C PHE A 127 -3.55 -5.69 11.66
N LYS A 128 -3.23 -4.46 12.02
CA LYS A 128 -4.12 -3.54 12.72
C LYS A 128 -3.99 -2.16 12.07
N GLU A 129 -5.09 -1.67 11.49
CA GLU A 129 -5.15 -0.37 10.83
C GLU A 129 -4.02 -0.21 9.79
N GLY A 130 -3.96 -1.18 8.84
CA GLY A 130 -2.96 -1.23 7.78
C GLY A 130 -1.54 -1.59 8.21
N ARG A 131 -1.28 -1.72 9.51
CA ARG A 131 0.06 -1.98 10.05
C ARG A 131 0.22 -3.42 10.47
N LEU A 132 1.29 -4.06 10.04
CA LEU A 132 1.62 -5.41 10.49
C LEU A 132 2.01 -5.39 11.97
N ILE A 133 1.32 -6.20 12.80
CA ILE A 133 1.61 -6.35 14.22
C ILE A 133 2.29 -7.67 14.56
N LYS A 134 2.10 -8.69 13.74
CA LYS A 134 2.75 -9.99 13.85
C LYS A 134 2.75 -10.65 12.49
N GLY A 135 3.86 -11.21 12.05
CA GLY A 135 3.92 -11.91 10.77
C GLY A 135 5.34 -12.07 10.23
N GLU A 136 5.41 -12.38 8.93
CA GLU A 136 6.64 -12.72 8.22
C GLU A 136 6.75 -11.97 6.89
N VAL A 137 7.98 -11.67 6.50
CA VAL A 137 8.32 -11.24 5.15
C VAL A 137 8.88 -12.45 4.41
N THR A 138 8.15 -12.88 3.38
CA THR A 138 8.51 -14.05 2.59
C THR A 138 9.27 -13.63 1.38
N ASN A 139 10.28 -13.26 1.15
CA ASN A 139 11.12 -12.79 0.07
C ASN A 139 11.48 -11.29 0.25
N ALA A 140 12.68 -10.98 -0.11
CA ALA A 140 13.13 -9.61 -0.27
C ALA A 140 12.44 -8.96 -1.47
N PHE A 141 12.05 -7.71 -1.37
CA PHE A 141 11.43 -6.98 -2.47
C PHE A 141 12.07 -5.60 -2.65
N GLU A 142 12.00 -5.12 -3.88
CA GLU A 142 12.54 -3.85 -4.29
C GLU A 142 11.42 -2.88 -4.65
N ILE A 143 11.36 -1.74 -3.97
CA ILE A 143 10.42 -0.67 -4.28
C ILE A 143 11.17 0.46 -4.98
N LYS A 144 10.74 0.81 -6.21
CA LYS A 144 11.19 2.04 -6.85
C LYS A 144 10.50 3.22 -6.15
N TYR A 145 11.29 4.00 -5.46
CA TYR A 145 10.76 5.14 -4.72
C TYR A 145 10.55 6.34 -5.66
N THR A 146 9.31 6.82 -5.77
CA THR A 146 8.94 7.91 -6.67
C THR A 146 8.77 9.26 -5.98
N GLN A 147 8.57 9.28 -4.67
CA GLN A 147 8.29 10.51 -3.92
C GLN A 147 9.56 11.24 -3.45
N ASN A 148 10.61 10.51 -3.11
CA ASN A 148 11.88 11.13 -2.72
C ASN A 148 12.81 11.27 -3.93
N LYS A 149 13.04 12.51 -4.35
CA LYS A 149 13.87 12.81 -5.53
C LYS A 149 15.32 12.31 -5.46
N TYR A 150 15.83 12.02 -4.27
CA TYR A 150 17.20 11.56 -4.04
C TYR A 150 17.32 10.03 -4.02
N ILE A 151 16.25 9.29 -3.77
CA ILE A 151 16.27 7.84 -3.70
C ILE A 151 16.00 7.24 -5.09
N LYS A 152 16.82 6.28 -5.49
CA LYS A 152 16.66 5.49 -6.71
C LYS A 152 15.73 4.31 -6.49
N HIS A 153 15.98 3.52 -5.45
CA HIS A 153 15.14 2.41 -4.99
C HIS A 153 15.50 1.97 -3.57
N ILE A 154 14.62 1.23 -2.94
CA ILE A 154 14.83 0.61 -1.64
C ILE A 154 14.65 -0.90 -1.79
N HIS A 155 15.60 -1.66 -1.26
CA HIS A 155 15.53 -3.10 -1.15
C HIS A 155 15.29 -3.47 0.32
N TYR A 156 14.13 -4.06 0.61
CA TYR A 156 13.76 -4.53 1.94
C TYR A 156 14.09 -6.01 2.08
N GLU A 157 14.82 -6.37 3.12
CA GLU A 157 15.29 -7.76 3.36
C GLU A 157 14.47 -8.44 4.45
N SER A 158 14.16 -7.71 5.52
CA SER A 158 13.43 -8.23 6.67
C SER A 158 12.83 -7.10 7.49
N TYR A 159 11.99 -7.44 8.46
CA TYR A 159 11.49 -6.47 9.43
C TYR A 159 11.47 -7.06 10.84
N LYS A 160 11.38 -6.18 11.83
CA LYS A 160 11.09 -6.50 13.22
C LYS A 160 10.08 -5.51 13.78
N LEU A 161 9.24 -5.95 14.71
CA LEU A 161 8.36 -5.04 15.42
C LEU A 161 9.12 -4.24 16.49
N SER A 162 8.88 -2.94 16.53
CA SER A 162 9.43 -2.09 17.56
C SER A 162 8.81 -2.42 18.93
N LYS A 163 9.68 -2.71 19.93
CA LYS A 163 9.22 -2.86 21.34
C LYS A 163 8.85 -1.53 21.99
N LYS A 164 9.36 -0.40 21.46
CA LYS A 164 9.18 0.94 22.04
C LYS A 164 8.05 1.73 21.42
N LYS A 165 7.78 1.49 20.14
CA LYS A 165 6.70 2.14 19.39
C LYS A 165 5.67 1.08 19.06
N ALA A 166 4.55 1.07 19.75
CA ALA A 166 3.49 0.12 19.51
C ALA A 166 3.11 0.15 18.02
N TYR A 167 3.23 -1.02 17.36
CA TYR A 167 2.81 -1.25 15.97
C TYR A 167 3.67 -0.65 14.86
N GLU A 168 4.87 -0.14 15.10
CA GLU A 168 5.78 0.24 14.02
C GLU A 168 6.68 -0.92 13.62
N ALA A 169 6.66 -1.27 12.35
CA ALA A 169 7.63 -2.19 11.76
C ALA A 169 8.95 -1.43 11.49
N ILE A 170 10.05 -1.94 12.00
CA ILE A 170 11.39 -1.49 11.63
C ILE A 170 11.90 -2.44 10.58
N TRP A 171 12.08 -1.96 9.38
CA TRP A 171 12.62 -2.71 8.26
C TRP A 171 14.14 -2.76 8.30
N LYS A 172 14.73 -3.83 7.82
CA LYS A 172 16.13 -3.90 7.45
C LYS A 172 16.25 -4.01 5.95
N GLY A 173 17.21 -3.30 5.39
CA GLY A 173 17.42 -3.32 3.96
C GLY A 173 18.45 -2.30 3.50
N LYS A 174 18.37 -1.96 2.22
CA LYS A 174 19.30 -1.06 1.53
C LYS A 174 18.55 0.05 0.83
N ILE A 175 19.01 1.28 1.00
CA ILE A 175 18.53 2.44 0.25
C ILE A 175 19.60 2.82 -0.75
N PHE A 176 19.29 2.75 -2.03
CA PHE A 176 20.16 3.17 -3.12
C PHE A 176 19.80 4.57 -3.55
N TYR A 177 20.73 5.50 -3.45
CA TYR A 177 20.55 6.88 -3.84
C TYR A 177 20.91 7.11 -5.31
N LYS A 178 20.41 8.20 -5.91
CA LYS A 178 20.64 8.50 -7.34
C LYS A 178 22.06 8.94 -7.65
N ASP A 179 22.75 9.50 -6.67
CA ASP A 179 24.18 9.88 -6.74
C ASP A 179 25.13 8.70 -6.59
N GLY A 180 24.58 7.51 -6.32
CA GLY A 180 25.34 6.28 -6.16
C GLY A 180 25.63 5.92 -4.70
N ASP A 181 25.27 6.76 -3.75
CA ASP A 181 25.41 6.47 -2.34
C ASP A 181 24.49 5.29 -1.93
N LEU A 182 24.88 4.62 -0.86
CA LEU A 182 24.18 3.45 -0.33
C LEU A 182 24.02 3.59 1.18
N TYR A 183 22.81 3.31 1.66
CA TYR A 183 22.60 3.02 3.07
C TYR A 183 22.22 1.56 3.25
N GLU A 184 22.75 0.91 4.28
CA GLU A 184 22.40 -0.45 4.68
C GLU A 184 22.12 -0.47 6.18
N GLY A 185 20.90 -0.87 6.56
CA GLY A 185 20.51 -0.86 7.98
C GLY A 185 19.03 -0.86 8.24
N GLU A 186 18.65 -0.31 9.40
CA GLU A 186 17.27 -0.17 9.82
C GLU A 186 16.61 1.02 9.10
N ILE A 187 15.40 0.80 8.57
CA ILE A 187 14.64 1.75 7.73
C ILE A 187 13.26 1.91 8.35
N SER A 188 12.81 3.14 8.52
CA SER A 188 11.44 3.47 8.90
C SER A 188 10.96 4.60 8.01
N TRP A 189 9.72 4.49 7.48
CA TRP A 189 9.16 5.50 6.58
C TRP A 189 10.10 5.86 5.40
N ASP A 190 10.76 4.83 4.83
CA ASP A 190 11.67 4.94 3.69
C ASP A 190 12.94 5.78 3.91
N VAL A 191 13.29 6.01 5.16
CA VAL A 191 14.54 6.70 5.55
C VAL A 191 15.35 5.88 6.55
N PRO A 192 16.67 6.10 6.64
CA PRO A 192 17.49 5.55 7.70
C PRO A 192 16.93 5.87 9.09
N ASP A 193 16.59 4.84 9.89
CA ASP A 193 16.11 5.04 11.27
C ASP A 193 16.45 3.83 12.14
N GLY A 194 17.41 3.98 13.01
CA GLY A 194 17.97 2.93 13.85
C GLY A 194 19.46 2.70 13.58
N LYS A 195 19.93 1.45 13.62
CA LYS A 195 21.34 1.11 13.35
C LYS A 195 21.57 0.89 11.87
N GLY A 196 22.62 1.51 11.33
CA GLY A 196 22.97 1.31 9.92
C GLY A 196 24.28 1.95 9.51
N THR A 197 24.65 1.72 8.28
CA THR A 197 25.89 2.19 7.65
C THR A 197 25.56 2.92 6.34
N TYR A 198 26.09 4.10 6.19
CA TYR A 198 26.00 4.90 4.97
C TYR A 198 27.34 4.93 4.25
N TYR A 199 27.34 4.66 2.97
CA TYR A 199 28.50 4.64 2.09
C TYR A 199 28.37 5.77 1.07
N THR A 200 29.33 6.68 1.06
CA THR A 200 29.41 7.78 0.09
C THR A 200 30.28 7.38 -1.08
N LEU A 201 29.71 7.21 -2.27
CA LEU A 201 30.42 6.78 -3.45
C LEU A 201 31.51 7.78 -3.88
N ALA A 202 31.18 9.08 -3.89
CA ALA A 202 32.07 10.14 -4.36
C ALA A 202 33.37 10.26 -3.57
N THR A 203 33.39 9.96 -2.27
CA THR A 203 34.53 10.13 -1.38
C THR A 203 35.07 8.83 -0.80
N GLY A 204 34.38 7.70 -1.00
CA GLY A 204 34.62 6.45 -0.32
C GLY A 204 34.36 6.51 1.19
N GLY A 205 33.67 7.55 1.65
CA GLY A 205 33.36 7.76 3.07
C GLY A 205 32.37 6.74 3.61
N VAL A 206 32.56 6.33 4.86
CA VAL A 206 31.65 5.38 5.55
C VAL A 206 31.24 5.97 6.90
N LYS A 207 29.94 5.97 7.17
CA LYS A 207 29.37 6.40 8.46
C LYS A 207 28.52 5.27 9.02
N SER A 208 29.00 4.64 10.10
CA SER A 208 28.27 3.57 10.79
C SER A 208 27.82 4.04 12.17
N GLY A 209 26.57 3.78 12.53
CA GLY A 209 26.06 4.16 13.84
C GLY A 209 24.55 4.23 13.91
N LYS A 210 24.05 5.18 14.71
CA LYS A 210 22.63 5.41 14.93
C LYS A 210 22.11 6.50 14.00
N TRP A 211 20.93 6.27 13.44
CA TRP A 211 20.20 7.18 12.56
C TRP A 211 18.84 7.49 13.15
N ILE A 212 18.35 8.70 12.97
CA ILE A 212 17.01 9.13 13.36
C ILE A 212 16.44 9.95 12.23
N ASN A 213 15.33 9.49 11.64
CA ASN A 213 14.62 10.17 10.53
C ASN A 213 15.57 10.59 9.38
N GLY A 214 16.50 9.73 9.01
CA GLY A 214 17.45 9.98 7.92
C GLY A 214 18.74 10.73 8.33
N GLU A 215 18.85 11.18 9.59
CA GLU A 215 19.99 11.93 10.07
C GLU A 215 20.92 11.07 10.94
N TYR A 216 22.23 11.15 10.67
CA TYR A 216 23.25 10.47 11.45
C TYR A 216 23.40 11.13 12.82
N GLN A 217 23.40 10.32 13.88
CA GLN A 217 23.61 10.80 15.25
C GLN A 217 25.08 10.67 15.62
N TRP A 218 25.72 11.80 15.77
CA TRP A 218 27.09 11.87 16.27
C TRP A 218 27.09 11.51 17.76
N THR A 219 27.82 10.48 18.13
CA THR A 219 28.10 10.09 19.53
C THR A 219 29.39 10.70 20.00
#